data_6cbc819241599e336b3230a5b5506e51
#
_entry.id   6cbc819241599e336b3230a5b5506e51
#
_cell.length_a   1.000
_cell.length_b   1.000
_cell.length_c   1.000
_cell.angle_alpha   90.00
_cell.angle_beta   90.00
_cell.angle_gamma   90.00
#
_symmetry.space_group_name_H-M   'P 1'
#
loop_
_entity.id
_entity.type
_entity.pdbx_description
1 polymer ?
#
loop_
_entity_poly.entity_id
_entity_poly.type
_entity_poly.pdbx_seq_one_letter_code
_entity_poly.pdbx_strand_id
1 'polypeptide(L)'
;MSYNKVLLLGHVGKDPEVREFDGGKLVTFTLATTERGYTKQNGTQVPEHTDWHNCTCFNKNTDFIAGYIRKGSRVLIEGRIRYRSYQDQSGATKWVTEIIVDRIDNLTPKSDDQQGGYQQPPAQQGYSRDPLQDFAAPPPTADDLPY
;
A
#
# COMPACT_ATOMS: atom_id res chain seq x y z
N MET A 1 19.85 25.60 -3.86
CA MET A 1 19.43 24.36 -4.55
C MET A 1 18.70 23.48 -3.54
N SER A 2 17.55 22.92 -3.87
CA SER A 2 16.78 22.06 -2.98
C SER A 2 16.56 20.69 -3.64
N TYR A 3 16.40 19.66 -2.83
CA TYR A 3 16.17 18.29 -3.29
C TYR A 3 15.05 17.65 -2.47
N ASN A 4 14.06 17.06 -3.14
CA ASN A 4 12.93 16.40 -2.53
C ASN A 4 12.64 15.12 -3.31
N LYS A 5 13.01 13.98 -2.74
CA LYS A 5 12.84 12.67 -3.35
C LYS A 5 12.48 11.63 -2.30
N VAL A 6 11.54 10.77 -2.65
CA VAL A 6 11.10 9.62 -1.86
C VAL A 6 11.20 8.38 -2.70
N LEU A 7 11.68 7.30 -2.10
CA LEU A 7 11.70 5.96 -2.66
C LEU A 7 11.00 5.02 -1.69
N LEU A 8 9.90 4.41 -2.13
CA LEU A 8 9.08 3.52 -1.30
C LEU A 8 8.89 2.18 -2.00
N LEU A 9 9.12 1.11 -1.26
CA LEU A 9 8.80 -0.26 -1.67
C LEU A 9 7.74 -0.81 -0.71
N GLY A 10 6.59 -1.19 -1.22
CA GLY A 10 5.50 -1.66 -0.38
C GLY A 10 4.37 -2.31 -1.15
N HIS A 11 3.23 -2.46 -0.49
CA HIS A 11 2.04 -3.06 -1.05
C HIS A 11 0.90 -2.04 -1.14
N VAL A 12 0.17 -2.09 -2.25
CA VAL A 12 -1.01 -1.24 -2.47
C VAL A 12 -2.14 -1.69 -1.56
N GLY A 13 -2.68 -0.76 -0.76
CA GLY A 13 -3.67 -1.07 0.28
C GLY A 13 -5.11 -1.18 -0.23
N LYS A 14 -5.43 -0.48 -1.31
CA LYS A 14 -6.74 -0.51 -1.98
C LYS A 14 -6.57 -0.30 -3.47
N ASP A 15 -7.58 -0.70 -4.25
CA ASP A 15 -7.55 -0.47 -5.70
C ASP A 15 -7.40 1.02 -6.01
N PRO A 16 -6.54 1.38 -6.98
CA PRO A 16 -6.34 2.76 -7.38
C PRO A 16 -7.63 3.41 -7.88
N GLU A 17 -7.88 4.63 -7.42
CA GLU A 17 -9.03 5.43 -7.82
C GLU A 17 -8.61 6.43 -8.89
N VAL A 18 -9.23 6.32 -10.06
CA VAL A 18 -8.98 7.21 -11.20
C VAL A 18 -9.98 8.35 -11.20
N ARG A 19 -9.49 9.58 -11.35
CA ARG A 19 -10.32 10.76 -11.55
C ARG A 19 -9.88 11.51 -12.81
N GLU A 20 -10.85 11.91 -13.60
CA GLU A 20 -10.65 12.74 -14.79
C GLU A 20 -11.04 14.18 -14.50
N PHE A 21 -10.29 15.12 -15.05
CA PHE A 21 -10.56 16.55 -14.96
C PHE A 21 -10.17 17.23 -16.27
N ASP A 22 -10.52 18.50 -16.46
CA ASP A 22 -10.33 19.21 -17.74
C ASP A 22 -8.88 19.31 -18.22
N GLY A 23 -7.90 19.14 -17.34
CA GLY A 23 -6.47 19.14 -17.67
C GLY A 23 -5.82 17.76 -17.77
N GLY A 24 -6.59 16.66 -17.62
CA GLY A 24 -6.04 15.31 -17.67
C GLY A 24 -6.63 14.32 -16.68
N LYS A 25 -5.80 13.37 -16.25
CA LYS A 25 -6.18 12.32 -15.30
C LYS A 25 -5.28 12.35 -14.06
N LEU A 26 -5.84 11.95 -12.93
CA LEU A 26 -5.07 11.62 -11.74
C LEU A 26 -5.51 10.26 -11.20
N VAL A 27 -4.59 9.57 -10.56
CA VAL A 27 -4.85 8.33 -9.85
C VAL A 27 -4.37 8.48 -8.41
N THR A 28 -5.22 8.10 -7.46
CA THR A 28 -4.88 8.08 -6.05
C THR A 28 -4.93 6.65 -5.53
N PHE A 29 -3.99 6.30 -4.68
CA PHE A 29 -3.96 5.01 -3.99
C PHE A 29 -3.17 5.13 -2.69
N THR A 30 -3.27 4.13 -1.84
CA THR A 30 -2.49 4.02 -0.61
C THR A 30 -1.42 2.96 -0.75
N LEU A 31 -0.23 3.23 -0.20
CA LEU A 31 0.88 2.29 -0.14
C LEU A 31 1.21 1.99 1.31
N ALA A 32 1.29 0.72 1.65
CA ALA A 32 1.74 0.26 2.96
C ALA A 32 3.23 -0.07 2.93
N THR A 33 4.00 0.51 3.84
CA THR A 33 5.36 0.09 4.16
C THR A 33 5.38 -0.46 5.57
N THR A 34 5.89 -1.68 5.74
CA THR A 34 5.83 -2.41 7.00
C THR A 34 7.22 -2.67 7.54
N GLU A 35 7.47 -2.24 8.77
CA GLU A 35 8.64 -2.60 9.56
C GLU A 35 8.32 -3.81 10.41
N ARG A 36 9.12 -4.87 10.27
CA ARG A 36 8.92 -6.09 11.04
C ARG A 36 9.17 -5.85 12.53
N GLY A 37 8.32 -6.43 13.36
CA GLY A 37 8.55 -6.49 14.78
C GLY A 37 9.84 -7.26 15.11
N TYR A 38 10.46 -6.93 16.22
CA TYR A 38 11.67 -7.58 16.70
C TYR A 38 11.70 -7.65 18.23
N THR A 39 12.55 -8.51 18.75
CA THR A 39 12.78 -8.61 20.20
C THR A 39 14.10 -7.91 20.55
N LYS A 40 14.03 -6.95 21.47
CA LYS A 40 15.22 -6.27 21.99
C LYS A 40 16.07 -7.23 22.85
N GLN A 41 17.34 -6.89 23.05
CA GLN A 41 18.27 -7.70 23.87
C GLN A 41 17.79 -7.89 25.31
N ASN A 42 16.99 -6.98 25.84
CA ASN A 42 16.38 -7.06 27.18
C ASN A 42 15.10 -7.92 27.21
N GLY A 43 14.74 -8.61 26.13
CA GLY A 43 13.53 -9.44 26.03
C GLY A 43 12.23 -8.69 25.68
N THR A 44 12.27 -7.36 25.58
CA THR A 44 11.08 -6.55 25.18
C THR A 44 10.75 -6.79 23.73
N GLN A 45 9.50 -7.13 23.44
CA GLN A 45 9.00 -7.28 22.08
C GLN A 45 8.56 -5.91 21.52
N VAL A 46 9.08 -5.58 20.34
CA VAL A 46 8.62 -4.44 19.54
C VAL A 46 7.68 -4.97 18.46
N PRO A 47 6.41 -4.56 18.43
CA PRO A 47 5.45 -5.04 17.45
C PRO A 47 5.78 -4.57 16.03
N GLU A 48 5.23 -5.26 15.05
CA GLU A 48 5.23 -4.81 13.65
C GLU A 48 4.52 -3.46 13.52
N HIS A 49 5.08 -2.57 12.71
CA HIS A 49 4.51 -1.26 12.42
C HIS A 49 4.33 -1.06 10.93
N THR A 50 3.14 -0.59 10.54
CA THR A 50 2.82 -0.29 9.13
C THR A 50 2.48 1.18 8.98
N ASP A 51 3.19 1.85 8.09
CA ASP A 51 2.90 3.22 7.66
C ASP A 51 2.12 3.20 6.36
N TRP A 52 1.09 4.04 6.30
CA TRP A 52 0.24 4.22 5.14
C TRP A 52 0.54 5.53 4.44
N HIS A 53 0.98 5.44 3.19
CA HIS A 53 1.34 6.60 2.39
C HIS A 53 0.24 6.90 1.37
N ASN A 54 -0.22 8.15 1.34
CA ASN A 54 -1.14 8.61 0.30
C ASN A 54 -0.33 8.94 -0.97
N CYS A 55 -0.60 8.26 -2.05
CA CYS A 55 0.10 8.40 -3.31
C CYS A 55 -0.83 8.99 -4.36
N THR A 56 -0.35 9.99 -5.08
CA THR A 56 -1.06 10.63 -6.19
C THR A 56 -0.16 10.64 -7.42
N CYS A 57 -0.70 10.19 -8.53
CA CYS A 57 -0.04 10.21 -9.82
C CYS A 57 -0.84 11.04 -10.82
N PHE A 58 -0.16 11.92 -11.55
CA PHE A 58 -0.77 12.76 -12.58
C PHE A 58 -0.34 12.29 -13.97
N ASN A 59 -1.29 12.27 -14.88
CA ASN A 59 -1.14 12.06 -16.33
C ASN A 59 -0.26 10.88 -16.77
N LYS A 60 1.05 10.98 -16.61
CA LYS A 60 2.04 10.13 -17.29
C LYS A 60 1.92 8.62 -17.00
N ASN A 61 1.63 8.21 -15.78
CA ASN A 61 1.57 6.80 -15.39
C ASN A 61 0.16 6.35 -15.00
N THR A 62 -0.83 7.20 -15.19
CA THR A 62 -2.20 6.94 -14.73
C THR A 62 -2.81 5.72 -15.41
N ASP A 63 -2.63 5.57 -16.71
CA ASP A 63 -3.17 4.43 -17.46
C ASP A 63 -2.48 3.11 -17.07
N PHE A 64 -1.17 3.15 -16.84
CA PHE A 64 -0.44 1.99 -16.33
C PHE A 64 -0.95 1.57 -14.94
N ILE A 65 -1.09 2.52 -14.02
CA ILE A 65 -1.59 2.25 -12.66
C ILE A 65 -3.02 1.70 -12.73
N ALA A 66 -3.90 2.34 -13.49
CA ALA A 66 -5.28 1.91 -13.65
C ALA A 66 -5.40 0.52 -14.28
N GLY A 67 -4.53 0.19 -15.21
CA GLY A 67 -4.54 -1.08 -15.93
C GLY A 67 -3.93 -2.25 -15.18
N TYR A 68 -2.83 -2.03 -14.47
CA TYR A 68 -1.99 -3.11 -13.95
C TYR A 68 -1.84 -3.16 -12.43
N ILE A 69 -2.13 -2.09 -11.72
CA ILE A 69 -1.98 -2.02 -10.28
C ILE A 69 -3.33 -2.27 -9.60
N ARG A 70 -3.33 -3.16 -8.61
CA ARG A 70 -4.51 -3.53 -7.82
C ARG A 70 -4.16 -3.58 -6.34
N LYS A 71 -5.16 -3.66 -5.49
CA LYS A 71 -4.99 -3.98 -4.07
C LYS A 71 -4.07 -5.19 -3.90
N GLY A 72 -3.05 -5.07 -3.05
CA GLY A 72 -2.07 -6.12 -2.80
C GLY A 72 -0.89 -6.16 -3.77
N SER A 73 -0.90 -5.37 -4.85
CA SER A 73 0.25 -5.26 -5.75
C SER A 73 1.48 -4.78 -5.00
N ARG A 74 2.61 -5.46 -5.22
CA ARG A 74 3.91 -5.02 -4.72
C ARG A 74 4.53 -4.06 -5.71
N VAL A 75 4.82 -2.84 -5.26
CA VAL A 75 5.32 -1.78 -6.14
C VAL A 75 6.50 -1.05 -5.54
N LEU A 76 7.40 -0.59 -6.41
CA LEU A 76 8.44 0.37 -6.09
C LEU A 76 8.02 1.73 -6.66
N ILE A 77 7.96 2.73 -5.80
CA ILE A 77 7.56 4.09 -6.14
C ILE A 77 8.73 5.02 -5.95
N GLU A 78 8.95 5.87 -6.93
CA GLU A 78 9.84 7.00 -6.87
C GLU A 78 9.03 8.29 -7.06
N GLY A 79 9.20 9.23 -6.16
CA GLY A 79 8.42 10.46 -6.19
C GLY A 79 8.95 11.53 -5.24
N ARG A 80 8.10 12.45 -4.86
CA ARG A 80 8.42 13.55 -3.94
C ARG A 80 7.30 13.77 -2.94
N ILE A 81 7.66 14.25 -1.76
CA ILE A 81 6.70 14.63 -0.72
C ILE A 81 6.07 15.97 -1.08
N ARG A 82 4.76 16.07 -0.92
CA ARG A 82 3.99 17.29 -1.08
C ARG A 82 3.02 17.46 0.09
N TYR A 83 2.91 18.67 0.57
CA TYR A 83 1.90 19.07 1.53
C TYR A 83 0.80 19.84 0.81
N ARG A 84 -0.45 19.53 1.14
CA ARG A 84 -1.63 20.18 0.60
C ARG A 84 -2.60 20.49 1.73
N SER A 85 -3.20 21.67 1.70
CA SER A 85 -4.29 22.02 2.61
C SER A 85 -5.64 21.92 1.90
N TYR A 86 -6.66 21.58 2.67
CA TYR A 86 -8.05 21.62 2.23
C TYR A 86 -8.93 22.08 3.40
N GLN A 87 -10.12 22.57 3.09
CA GLN A 87 -11.13 22.89 4.09
C GLN A 87 -12.09 21.72 4.21
N ASP A 88 -12.34 21.28 5.47
CA ASP A 88 -13.33 20.27 5.74
C ASP A 88 -14.76 20.87 5.75
N GLN A 89 -15.76 20.03 5.96
CA GLN A 89 -17.18 20.47 5.98
C GLN A 89 -17.49 21.49 7.08
N SER A 90 -16.68 21.56 8.12
CA SER A 90 -16.79 22.55 9.21
C SER A 90 -16.08 23.87 8.92
N GLY A 91 -15.40 23.99 7.77
CA GLY A 91 -14.60 25.15 7.39
C GLY A 91 -13.21 25.19 8.02
N ALA A 92 -12.80 24.15 8.76
CA ALA A 92 -11.46 24.03 9.32
C ALA A 92 -10.43 23.67 8.24
N THR A 93 -9.28 24.34 8.27
CA THR A 93 -8.16 24.00 7.36
C THR A 93 -7.43 22.79 7.89
N LYS A 94 -7.33 21.74 7.04
CA LYS A 94 -6.57 20.52 7.32
C LYS A 94 -5.44 20.37 6.32
N TRP A 95 -4.35 19.74 6.77
CA TRP A 95 -3.17 19.47 5.97
C TRP A 95 -3.06 17.98 5.66
N VAL A 96 -2.73 17.66 4.44
CA VAL A 96 -2.46 16.31 3.97
C VAL A 96 -1.04 16.23 3.44
N THR A 97 -0.34 15.19 3.87
CA THR A 97 0.94 14.79 3.28
C THR A 97 0.68 13.75 2.22
N GLU A 98 1.13 14.00 1.00
CA GLU A 98 0.98 13.08 -0.12
C GLU A 98 2.32 12.87 -0.84
N ILE A 99 2.47 11.71 -1.46
CA ILE A 99 3.59 11.37 -2.33
C ILE A 99 3.13 11.58 -3.77
N ILE A 100 3.75 12.51 -4.46
CA ILE A 100 3.55 12.67 -5.90
C ILE A 100 4.44 11.66 -6.61
N VAL A 101 3.82 10.71 -7.29
CA VAL A 101 4.51 9.61 -7.96
C VAL A 101 5.06 10.08 -9.30
N ASP A 102 6.37 10.03 -9.45
CA ASP A 102 7.07 10.33 -10.71
C ASP A 102 7.33 9.06 -11.53
N ARG A 103 7.59 7.93 -10.83
CA ARG A 103 7.81 6.62 -11.42
C ARG A 103 7.23 5.53 -10.54
N ILE A 104 6.70 4.48 -11.16
CA ILE A 104 6.20 3.27 -10.50
C ILE A 104 6.62 2.03 -11.28
N ASP A 105 7.17 1.05 -10.57
CA ASP A 105 7.50 -0.27 -11.10
C ASP A 105 6.66 -1.33 -10.39
N ASN A 106 5.99 -2.17 -11.15
CA ASN A 106 5.20 -3.29 -10.59
C ASN A 106 6.11 -4.50 -10.38
N LEU A 107 6.32 -4.85 -9.11
CA LEU A 107 7.13 -5.98 -8.68
C LEU A 107 6.29 -7.16 -8.19
N THR A 108 5.00 -7.15 -8.45
CA THR A 108 4.11 -8.26 -8.12
C THR A 108 4.56 -9.49 -8.91
N PRO A 109 4.86 -10.62 -8.24
CA PRO A 109 5.16 -11.87 -8.94
C PRO A 109 3.99 -12.23 -9.87
N LYS A 110 4.29 -12.57 -11.11
CA LYS A 110 3.29 -13.20 -11.96
C LYS A 110 3.00 -14.56 -11.34
N SER A 111 1.73 -14.82 -11.01
CA SER A 111 1.28 -16.18 -10.77
C SER A 111 1.46 -16.93 -12.08
N ASP A 112 2.43 -17.82 -12.12
CA ASP A 112 2.52 -18.80 -13.16
C ASP A 112 1.34 -19.75 -13.00
N ASP A 113 0.22 -19.44 -13.64
CA ASP A 113 -0.80 -20.40 -13.99
C ASP A 113 -0.23 -21.34 -15.07
N GLN A 114 0.78 -22.12 -14.69
CA GLN A 114 1.14 -23.33 -15.42
C GLN A 114 0.79 -24.53 -14.57
N GLN A 115 -0.30 -25.14 -14.98
CA GLN A 115 -0.61 -26.55 -14.77
C GLN A 115 0.68 -27.38 -14.78
N GLY A 116 1.13 -27.77 -13.62
CA GLY A 116 2.05 -28.84 -13.38
C GLY A 116 1.44 -29.67 -12.25
N GLY A 117 0.72 -30.71 -12.62
CA GLY A 117 0.13 -31.62 -11.66
C GLY A 117 1.19 -32.27 -10.80
N TYR A 118 1.23 -31.90 -9.53
CA TYR A 118 1.78 -32.72 -8.49
C TYR A 118 0.64 -33.34 -7.73
N GLN A 119 0.50 -34.66 -7.90
CA GLN A 119 -0.37 -35.49 -7.11
C GLN A 119 -0.05 -35.30 -5.62
N GLN A 120 -1.01 -34.85 -4.86
CA GLN A 120 -0.99 -34.88 -3.41
C GLN A 120 -0.81 -36.31 -2.91
N PRO A 121 0.13 -36.58 -2.00
CA PRO A 121 0.08 -37.82 -1.21
C PRO A 121 -1.13 -37.77 -0.27
N PRO A 122 -1.71 -38.95 0.06
CA PRO A 122 -2.95 -38.98 0.82
C PRO A 122 -2.77 -38.46 2.24
N ALA A 123 -3.79 -37.72 2.66
CA ALA A 123 -3.93 -37.13 3.97
C ALA A 123 -3.79 -38.15 5.08
N GLN A 124 -2.85 -37.92 6.00
CA GLN A 124 -2.96 -38.48 7.36
C GLN A 124 -3.71 -37.47 8.22
N GLN A 125 -4.84 -37.93 8.72
CA GLN A 125 -5.64 -37.25 9.74
C GLN A 125 -4.84 -37.10 11.03
N GLY A 126 -4.88 -35.95 11.63
CA GLY A 126 -4.44 -35.81 13.02
C GLY A 126 -4.25 -34.38 13.49
N TYR A 127 -5.26 -33.84 14.21
CA TYR A 127 -5.22 -32.81 15.22
C TYR A 127 -4.84 -31.37 14.80
N SER A 128 -5.78 -30.54 14.48
CA SER A 128 -6.62 -29.66 15.33
C SER A 128 -5.89 -28.56 16.08
N ARG A 129 -6.43 -27.37 15.82
CA ARG A 129 -6.29 -26.09 16.50
C ARG A 129 -5.10 -25.25 16.06
N ASP A 130 -5.42 -24.43 15.12
CA ASP A 130 -4.67 -23.23 14.75
C ASP A 130 -5.03 -22.12 15.73
N PRO A 131 -4.09 -21.67 16.60
CA PRO A 131 -4.35 -20.59 17.55
C PRO A 131 -4.20 -19.19 16.95
N LEU A 132 -4.09 -19.05 15.63
CA LEU A 132 -3.74 -17.80 14.97
C LEU A 132 -4.90 -17.06 14.31
N GLN A 133 -6.16 -17.44 14.59
CA GLN A 133 -7.31 -16.73 14.00
C GLN A 133 -7.78 -15.50 14.77
N ASP A 134 -7.13 -15.12 15.89
CA ASP A 134 -7.68 -14.08 16.76
C ASP A 134 -6.92 -12.73 16.75
N PHE A 135 -5.98 -12.50 15.84
CA PHE A 135 -5.26 -11.22 15.78
C PHE A 135 -5.14 -10.62 14.38
N ALA A 136 -6.17 -10.74 13.58
CA ALA A 136 -6.31 -9.84 12.44
C ALA A 136 -6.88 -8.51 12.94
N ALA A 137 -6.03 -7.53 13.17
CA ALA A 137 -6.48 -6.16 13.34
C ALA A 137 -7.33 -5.79 12.10
N PRO A 138 -8.51 -5.19 12.28
CA PRO A 138 -9.32 -4.77 11.15
C PRO A 138 -8.51 -3.78 10.29
N PRO A 139 -8.65 -3.81 8.97
CA PRO A 139 -8.00 -2.82 8.12
C PRO A 139 -8.41 -1.42 8.56
N PRO A 140 -7.50 -0.45 8.58
CA PRO A 140 -7.84 0.91 8.97
C PRO A 140 -9.00 1.40 8.10
N THR A 141 -10.05 1.83 8.77
CA THR A 141 -11.18 2.50 8.11
C THR A 141 -10.72 3.84 7.55
N ALA A 142 -11.50 4.42 6.65
CA ALA A 142 -11.18 5.74 6.08
C ALA A 142 -10.98 6.84 7.13
N ASP A 143 -11.46 6.62 8.37
CA ASP A 143 -11.29 7.52 9.50
C ASP A 143 -9.93 7.38 10.21
N ASP A 144 -9.22 6.26 10.02
CA ASP A 144 -7.91 6.00 10.63
C ASP A 144 -6.73 6.46 9.75
N LEU A 145 -7.01 6.97 8.56
CA LEU A 145 -5.99 7.54 7.70
C LEU A 145 -5.66 8.96 8.14
N PRO A 146 -4.39 9.30 8.38
CA PRO A 146 -4.01 10.68 8.62
C PRO A 146 -4.32 11.50 7.37
N TYR A 147 -5.30 12.35 7.51
CA TYR A 147 -5.67 13.32 6.48
C TYR A 147 -4.69 14.48 6.43
#